data_07a67dae8021d11ee0d64884b623b5d3
#
_entry.id   07a67dae8021d11ee0d64884b623b5d3
#
_cell.length_a   1.000
_cell.length_b   1.000
_cell.length_c   1.000
_cell.angle_alpha   90.00
_cell.angle_beta   90.00
_cell.angle_gamma   90.00
#
_symmetry.space_group_name_H-M   'P 1'
#
loop_
_entity.id
_entity.type
_entity.pdbx_description
1 polymer ?
#
loop_
_entity_poly.entity_id
_entity_poly.type
_entity_poly.pdbx_seq_one_letter_code
_entity_poly.pdbx_strand_id
1 'polypeptide(L)'
;SRLFRELEMPLSYVLYSMEKEGILVKPEELHLYGEALNGRIAELETSIHEQAGGEFNINSPKQLGEVLFEKMQIPGGKKTKTGYSTAADVLDKLAPQYPIIKDIQEYRGLTKLKSTYADGLAAYIGEDSRIHTNFNQTITATGRLSSTEPNLQNIPMRMELGRRIRKVFVPDENCIFMDADYSQIELRVLAHMSGDEQLIEAYKMDEDIHRITASKVFHTPFEEVTDLQRRNAKAVNFGIVYGISSFGLSQDLSISTKEAKGYIDEYFKTYPGIKTFLDKLVSDAKEKGYCESMFGRRRPVPELK
;
A
#
# COMPACT_ATOMS: atom_id res chain seq x y z
N SER A 1 -24.62 1.94 21.24
CA SER A 1 -24.07 0.58 21.11
C SER A 1 -22.86 0.42 22.04
N ARG A 2 -22.50 -0.80 22.36
CA ARG A 2 -21.29 -1.13 23.13
C ARG A 2 -20.04 -0.59 22.44
N LEU A 3 -19.91 -0.83 21.14
CA LEU A 3 -18.84 -0.31 20.30
C LEU A 3 -18.62 1.20 20.51
N PHE A 4 -19.70 1.98 20.45
CA PHE A 4 -19.62 3.43 20.61
C PHE A 4 -19.09 3.85 22.00
N ARG A 5 -19.62 3.23 23.06
CA ARG A 5 -19.29 3.63 24.43
C ARG A 5 -17.93 3.13 24.92
N GLU A 6 -17.58 1.90 24.52
CA GLU A 6 -16.39 1.21 25.07
C GLU A 6 -15.15 1.35 24.18
N LEU A 7 -15.33 1.66 22.89
CA LEU A 7 -14.22 1.82 21.94
C LEU A 7 -14.13 3.22 21.35
N GLU A 8 -15.18 3.68 20.64
CA GLU A 8 -15.10 4.93 19.87
C GLU A 8 -14.95 6.16 20.73
N MET A 9 -15.73 6.27 21.81
CA MET A 9 -15.67 7.43 22.68
C MET A 9 -14.36 7.50 23.48
N PRO A 10 -13.87 6.43 24.11
CA PRO A 10 -12.54 6.46 24.72
C PRO A 10 -11.42 6.76 23.74
N LEU A 11 -11.48 6.19 22.52
CA LEU A 11 -10.49 6.44 21.47
C LEU A 11 -10.44 7.92 21.10
N SER A 12 -11.56 8.64 21.07
CA SER A 12 -11.59 10.06 20.75
C SER A 12 -10.72 10.91 21.66
N TYR A 13 -10.64 10.58 22.94
CA TYR A 13 -9.76 11.27 23.91
C TYR A 13 -8.28 10.97 23.65
N VAL A 14 -7.97 9.73 23.27
CA VAL A 14 -6.59 9.34 22.88
C VAL A 14 -6.17 10.10 21.65
N LEU A 15 -7.02 10.12 20.61
CA LEU A 15 -6.73 10.84 19.36
C LEU A 15 -6.60 12.35 19.59
N TYR A 16 -7.45 12.94 20.40
CA TYR A 16 -7.32 14.35 20.81
C TYR A 16 -5.96 14.64 21.46
N SER A 17 -5.49 13.75 22.35
CA SER A 17 -4.19 13.91 22.99
C SER A 17 -3.05 13.81 21.99
N MET A 18 -3.14 12.88 21.01
CA MET A 18 -2.17 12.73 19.93
C MET A 18 -2.15 13.96 19.01
N GLU A 19 -3.32 14.46 18.62
CA GLU A 19 -3.46 15.67 17.79
C GLU A 19 -2.88 16.91 18.49
N LYS A 20 -3.17 17.04 19.79
CA LYS A 20 -2.65 18.15 20.61
C LYS A 20 -1.14 18.08 20.78
N GLU A 21 -0.58 16.88 21.00
CA GLU A 21 0.86 16.69 21.15
C GLU A 21 1.57 16.94 19.82
N GLY A 22 1.06 16.42 18.71
CA GLY A 22 1.70 16.48 17.42
C GLY A 22 2.99 15.68 17.38
N ILE A 23 3.75 15.85 16.28
CA ILE A 23 5.06 15.21 16.11
C ILE A 23 6.11 16.27 15.80
N LEU A 24 7.23 16.25 16.55
CA LEU A 24 8.32 17.19 16.38
C LEU A 24 9.05 16.91 15.06
N VAL A 25 9.33 17.98 14.32
CA VAL A 25 10.05 17.92 13.05
C VAL A 25 11.24 18.88 13.06
N LYS A 26 12.23 18.59 12.23
CA LYS A 26 13.36 19.46 11.96
C LYS A 26 13.16 20.19 10.63
N PRO A 27 12.79 21.47 10.62
CA PRO A 27 12.54 22.21 9.38
C PRO A 27 13.76 22.23 8.46
N GLU A 28 14.97 22.31 9.01
CA GLU A 28 16.23 22.31 8.27
C GLU A 28 16.44 20.98 7.51
N GLU A 29 16.15 19.86 8.15
CA GLU A 29 16.24 18.53 7.52
C GLU A 29 15.20 18.38 6.41
N LEU A 30 14.00 18.96 6.59
CA LEU A 30 12.98 18.99 5.56
C LEU A 30 13.41 19.82 4.34
N HIS A 31 14.05 20.97 4.60
CA HIS A 31 14.63 21.81 3.54
C HIS A 31 15.71 21.05 2.76
N LEU A 32 16.70 20.46 3.46
CA LEU A 32 17.76 19.66 2.86
C LEU A 32 17.21 18.46 2.06
N TYR A 33 16.14 17.85 2.55
CA TYR A 33 15.45 16.81 1.81
C TYR A 33 14.86 17.33 0.50
N GLY A 34 14.21 18.49 0.53
CA GLY A 34 13.67 19.17 -0.67
C GLY A 34 14.76 19.49 -1.69
N GLU A 35 15.91 20.00 -1.25
CA GLU A 35 17.07 20.29 -2.12
C GLU A 35 17.63 19.01 -2.78
N ALA A 36 17.74 17.92 -2.02
CA ALA A 36 18.18 16.63 -2.56
C ALA A 36 17.22 16.10 -3.65
N LEU A 37 15.90 16.27 -3.45
CA LEU A 37 14.91 15.93 -4.48
C LEU A 37 15.03 16.83 -5.72
N ASN A 38 15.19 18.13 -5.54
CA ASN A 38 15.36 19.10 -6.64
C ASN A 38 16.58 18.75 -7.51
N GLY A 39 17.72 18.44 -6.90
CA GLY A 39 18.92 18.06 -7.63
C GLY A 39 18.66 16.84 -8.54
N ARG A 40 18.06 15.78 -7.98
CA ARG A 40 17.79 14.57 -8.76
C ARG A 40 16.70 14.76 -9.83
N ILE A 41 15.67 15.55 -9.53
CA ILE A 41 14.62 15.92 -10.50
C ILE A 41 15.23 16.66 -11.70
N ALA A 42 16.12 17.62 -11.47
CA ALA A 42 16.77 18.39 -12.54
C ALA A 42 17.68 17.50 -13.43
N GLU A 43 18.43 16.57 -12.82
CA GLU A 43 19.21 15.57 -13.58
C GLU A 43 18.33 14.72 -14.49
N LEU A 44 17.21 14.22 -13.95
CA LEU A 44 16.26 13.38 -14.72
C LEU A 44 15.56 14.18 -15.82
N GLU A 45 15.19 15.44 -15.56
CA GLU A 45 14.58 16.32 -16.56
C GLU A 45 15.53 16.52 -17.73
N THR A 46 16.80 16.81 -17.47
CA THR A 46 17.84 16.93 -18.49
C THR A 46 17.98 15.65 -19.30
N SER A 47 18.12 14.50 -18.62
CA SER A 47 18.23 13.18 -19.27
C SER A 47 17.03 12.86 -20.16
N ILE A 48 15.81 13.12 -19.67
CA ILE A 48 14.55 12.88 -20.40
C ILE A 48 14.49 13.77 -21.65
N HIS A 49 14.82 15.05 -21.54
CA HIS A 49 14.80 15.99 -22.66
C HIS A 49 15.86 15.64 -23.73
N GLU A 50 17.06 15.23 -23.30
CA GLU A 50 18.11 14.75 -24.23
C GLU A 50 17.64 13.49 -24.98
N GLN A 51 17.12 12.47 -24.29
CA GLN A 51 16.62 11.25 -24.90
C GLN A 51 15.42 11.50 -25.84
N ALA A 52 14.56 12.46 -25.51
CA ALA A 52 13.41 12.85 -26.32
C ALA A 52 13.78 13.75 -27.52
N GLY A 53 15.00 14.30 -27.52
CA GLY A 53 15.47 15.24 -28.58
C GLY A 53 14.74 16.58 -28.53
N GLY A 54 14.43 17.10 -27.34
CA GLY A 54 13.84 18.41 -27.10
C GLY A 54 13.05 18.53 -25.81
N GLU A 55 12.79 19.76 -25.41
CA GLU A 55 12.06 20.08 -24.21
C GLU A 55 10.55 19.88 -24.37
N PHE A 56 9.89 19.44 -23.31
CA PHE A 56 8.44 19.30 -23.19
C PHE A 56 8.04 19.22 -21.71
N ASN A 57 6.77 19.41 -21.41
CA ASN A 57 6.28 19.26 -20.04
C ASN A 57 6.06 17.77 -19.70
N ILE A 58 7.01 17.17 -18.95
CA ILE A 58 7.01 15.76 -18.54
C ILE A 58 5.79 15.43 -17.65
N ASN A 59 5.28 16.42 -16.89
CA ASN A 59 4.10 16.28 -16.06
C ASN A 59 2.78 16.37 -16.84
N SER A 60 2.82 16.74 -18.13
CA SER A 60 1.64 16.72 -18.99
C SER A 60 1.44 15.34 -19.62
N PRO A 61 0.40 14.57 -19.24
CA PRO A 61 0.15 13.26 -19.84
C PRO A 61 -0.01 13.32 -21.37
N LYS A 62 -0.56 14.42 -21.89
CA LYS A 62 -0.76 14.64 -23.32
C LYS A 62 0.58 14.78 -24.03
N GLN A 63 1.41 15.76 -23.62
CA GLN A 63 2.71 16.00 -24.23
C GLN A 63 3.63 14.78 -24.11
N LEU A 64 3.64 14.13 -22.94
CA LEU A 64 4.40 12.91 -22.74
C LEU A 64 3.96 11.79 -23.68
N GLY A 65 2.64 11.59 -23.85
CA GLY A 65 2.10 10.60 -24.77
C GLY A 65 2.48 10.88 -26.23
N GLU A 66 2.40 12.13 -26.66
CA GLU A 66 2.82 12.58 -28.01
C GLU A 66 4.33 12.32 -28.23
N VAL A 67 5.18 12.66 -27.24
CA VAL A 67 6.62 12.44 -27.34
C VAL A 67 6.95 10.95 -27.41
N LEU A 68 6.43 10.14 -26.49
CA LEU A 68 6.78 8.72 -26.44
C LEU A 68 6.25 7.92 -27.64
N PHE A 69 4.99 8.14 -28.01
CA PHE A 69 4.30 7.25 -28.96
C PHE A 69 4.19 7.79 -30.37
N GLU A 70 4.31 9.12 -30.58
CA GLU A 70 4.30 9.71 -31.94
C GLU A 70 5.70 10.11 -32.39
N LYS A 71 6.43 10.90 -31.59
CA LYS A 71 7.77 11.39 -31.93
C LYS A 71 8.81 10.28 -31.86
N MET A 72 8.89 9.56 -30.75
CA MET A 72 9.86 8.46 -30.54
C MET A 72 9.37 7.11 -31.10
N GLN A 73 8.10 7.01 -31.46
CA GLN A 73 7.48 5.81 -32.03
C GLN A 73 7.66 4.54 -31.18
N ILE A 74 7.66 4.69 -29.85
CA ILE A 74 7.74 3.55 -28.92
C ILE A 74 6.48 2.69 -29.12
N PRO A 75 6.62 1.38 -29.41
CA PRO A 75 5.48 0.50 -29.60
C PRO A 75 4.74 0.23 -28.29
N GLY A 76 3.45 -0.12 -28.36
CA GLY A 76 2.64 -0.50 -27.20
C GLY A 76 1.85 0.65 -26.56
N GLY A 77 1.82 1.81 -27.19
CA GLY A 77 0.99 2.94 -26.74
C GLY A 77 -0.51 2.60 -26.75
N LYS A 78 -1.19 2.79 -25.63
CA LYS A 78 -2.64 2.59 -25.51
C LYS A 78 -3.37 3.91 -25.78
N LYS A 79 -4.08 4.00 -26.90
CA LYS A 79 -4.90 5.17 -27.24
C LYS A 79 -6.09 5.31 -26.29
N THR A 80 -6.38 6.54 -25.91
CA THR A 80 -7.54 6.95 -25.11
C THR A 80 -8.33 8.01 -25.89
N LYS A 81 -9.46 8.48 -25.37
CA LYS A 81 -10.24 9.56 -25.99
C LYS A 81 -9.48 10.89 -26.11
N THR A 82 -8.48 11.11 -25.28
CA THR A 82 -7.73 12.38 -25.16
C THR A 82 -6.26 12.27 -25.56
N GLY A 83 -5.83 11.17 -26.16
CA GLY A 83 -4.45 10.91 -26.57
C GLY A 83 -3.95 9.52 -26.15
N TYR A 84 -2.69 9.40 -25.78
CA TYR A 84 -2.12 8.15 -25.29
C TYR A 84 -2.13 8.07 -23.76
N SER A 85 -2.38 6.86 -23.25
CA SER A 85 -2.25 6.59 -21.81
C SER A 85 -0.77 6.59 -21.42
N THR A 86 -0.44 7.38 -20.40
CA THR A 86 0.86 7.37 -19.72
C THR A 86 0.70 6.90 -18.26
N ALA A 87 -0.31 6.07 -17.99
CA ALA A 87 -0.54 5.47 -16.69
C ALA A 87 0.57 4.46 -16.35
N ALA A 88 0.77 4.22 -15.05
CA ALA A 88 1.87 3.38 -14.56
C ALA A 88 1.85 1.98 -15.19
N ASP A 89 0.69 1.35 -15.31
CA ASP A 89 0.51 0.01 -15.88
C ASP A 89 0.96 -0.09 -17.36
N VAL A 90 0.89 1.02 -18.11
CA VAL A 90 1.39 1.10 -19.49
C VAL A 90 2.90 1.30 -19.49
N LEU A 91 3.40 2.23 -18.67
CA LEU A 91 4.83 2.54 -18.59
C LEU A 91 5.64 1.38 -18.01
N ASP A 92 5.13 0.68 -16.99
CA ASP A 92 5.79 -0.49 -16.38
C ASP A 92 6.16 -1.58 -17.40
N LYS A 93 5.30 -1.81 -18.37
CA LYS A 93 5.54 -2.80 -19.44
C LYS A 93 6.66 -2.38 -20.40
N LEU A 94 6.88 -1.09 -20.55
CA LEU A 94 7.85 -0.51 -21.49
C LEU A 94 9.20 -0.22 -20.81
N ALA A 95 9.20 0.03 -19.51
CA ALA A 95 10.38 0.39 -18.74
C ALA A 95 11.59 -0.58 -18.90
N PRO A 96 11.44 -1.92 -19.02
CA PRO A 96 12.58 -2.80 -19.21
C PRO A 96 13.34 -2.56 -20.53
N GLN A 97 12.67 -2.04 -21.56
CA GLN A 97 13.22 -1.88 -22.90
C GLN A 97 13.66 -0.45 -23.23
N TYR A 98 13.10 0.54 -22.53
CA TYR A 98 13.30 1.96 -22.83
C TYR A 98 13.80 2.74 -21.62
N PRO A 99 15.09 3.17 -21.58
CA PRO A 99 15.66 3.92 -20.45
C PRO A 99 14.88 5.18 -20.10
N ILE A 100 14.44 5.94 -21.10
CA ILE A 100 13.62 7.15 -20.91
C ILE A 100 12.37 6.88 -20.05
N ILE A 101 11.75 5.70 -20.18
CA ILE A 101 10.56 5.35 -19.41
C ILE A 101 10.91 5.20 -17.92
N LYS A 102 12.07 4.61 -17.59
CA LYS A 102 12.56 4.51 -16.20
C LYS A 102 12.80 5.88 -15.60
N ASP A 103 13.44 6.76 -16.35
CA ASP A 103 13.72 8.14 -15.93
C ASP A 103 12.42 8.91 -15.71
N ILE A 104 11.42 8.76 -16.57
CA ILE A 104 10.09 9.37 -16.41
C ILE A 104 9.37 8.85 -15.16
N GLN A 105 9.44 7.55 -14.89
CA GLN A 105 8.82 6.96 -13.70
C GLN A 105 9.49 7.49 -12.42
N GLU A 106 10.82 7.53 -12.40
CA GLU A 106 11.58 8.10 -11.28
C GLU A 106 11.26 9.59 -11.11
N TYR A 107 11.30 10.37 -12.17
CA TYR A 107 10.96 11.80 -12.20
C TYR A 107 9.57 12.07 -11.59
N ARG A 108 8.55 11.35 -12.06
CA ARG A 108 7.18 11.48 -11.55
C ARG A 108 7.07 11.09 -10.07
N GLY A 109 7.77 10.03 -9.68
CA GLY A 109 7.84 9.59 -8.29
C GLY A 109 8.46 10.67 -7.39
N LEU A 110 9.60 11.23 -7.78
CA LEU A 110 10.30 12.28 -7.03
C LEU A 110 9.54 13.60 -7.00
N THR A 111 8.93 14.00 -8.11
CA THR A 111 8.09 15.22 -8.17
C THR A 111 6.91 15.09 -7.23
N LYS A 112 6.27 13.91 -7.16
CA LYS A 112 5.20 13.63 -6.20
C LYS A 112 5.70 13.65 -4.76
N LEU A 113 6.86 13.05 -4.48
CA LEU A 113 7.49 13.11 -3.15
C LEU A 113 7.76 14.56 -2.72
N LYS A 114 8.30 15.37 -3.62
CA LYS A 114 8.59 16.77 -3.35
C LYS A 114 7.31 17.55 -3.03
N SER A 115 6.32 17.50 -3.91
CA SER A 115 5.08 18.27 -3.74
C SER A 115 4.30 17.82 -2.50
N THR A 116 4.25 16.52 -2.22
CA THR A 116 3.43 15.98 -1.12
C THR A 116 4.13 16.10 0.23
N TYR A 117 5.45 15.86 0.27
CA TYR A 117 6.17 15.75 1.55
C TYR A 117 7.15 16.90 1.79
N ALA A 118 8.04 17.23 0.85
CA ALA A 118 8.98 18.32 1.10
C ALA A 118 8.25 19.68 1.20
N ASP A 119 7.49 20.03 0.17
CA ASP A 119 6.76 21.29 0.15
C ASP A 119 5.46 21.20 0.95
N GLY A 120 4.75 20.06 0.83
CA GLY A 120 3.46 19.86 1.46
C GLY A 120 3.50 19.84 2.98
N LEU A 121 4.48 19.18 3.61
CA LEU A 121 4.59 19.15 5.08
C LEU A 121 5.07 20.48 5.66
N ALA A 122 5.90 21.24 4.94
CA ALA A 122 6.39 22.52 5.39
C ALA A 122 5.27 23.50 5.78
N ALA A 123 4.15 23.45 5.05
CA ALA A 123 2.97 24.30 5.30
C ALA A 123 2.23 23.97 6.63
N TYR A 124 2.49 22.79 7.20
CA TYR A 124 1.81 22.31 8.43
C TYR A 124 2.71 22.35 9.67
N ILE A 125 3.93 22.84 9.55
CA ILE A 125 4.82 22.99 10.70
C ILE A 125 4.34 24.18 11.53
N GLY A 126 3.93 23.93 12.78
CA GLY A 126 3.54 24.97 13.72
C GLY A 126 4.71 25.79 14.28
N GLU A 127 4.39 26.84 15.02
CA GLU A 127 5.40 27.66 15.72
C GLU A 127 6.21 26.87 16.76
N ASP A 128 5.65 25.76 17.24
CA ASP A 128 6.26 24.79 18.13
C ASP A 128 7.17 23.77 17.42
N SER A 129 7.39 23.93 16.11
CA SER A 129 8.11 22.99 15.24
C SER A 129 7.47 21.60 15.17
N ARG A 130 6.16 21.48 15.39
CA ARG A 130 5.42 20.24 15.32
C ARG A 130 4.42 20.24 14.17
N ILE A 131 4.08 19.05 13.72
CA ILE A 131 2.97 18.82 12.81
C ILE A 131 1.84 18.18 13.60
N HIS A 132 0.65 18.80 13.56
CA HIS A 132 -0.56 18.34 14.19
C HIS A 132 -1.53 17.86 13.11
N THR A 133 -1.59 16.55 12.91
CA THR A 133 -2.56 15.97 11.96
C THR A 133 -3.94 15.85 12.60
N ASN A 134 -4.98 15.68 11.79
CA ASN A 134 -6.32 15.31 12.25
C ASN A 134 -6.55 13.81 12.03
N PHE A 135 -7.00 13.10 13.07
CA PHE A 135 -7.37 11.68 12.97
C PHE A 135 -8.88 11.52 12.85
N ASN A 136 -9.34 10.90 11.77
CA ASN A 136 -10.75 10.70 11.51
C ASN A 136 -11.17 9.26 11.81
N GLN A 137 -12.17 9.07 12.67
CA GLN A 137 -12.70 7.76 13.06
C GLN A 137 -13.82 7.25 12.15
N THR A 138 -14.43 8.12 11.33
CA THR A 138 -15.68 7.82 10.62
C THR A 138 -15.60 7.89 9.09
N ILE A 139 -14.43 8.13 8.53
CA ILE A 139 -14.27 8.35 7.08
C ILE A 139 -14.11 7.05 6.32
N THR A 140 -13.31 6.10 6.84
CA THR A 140 -13.02 4.87 6.12
C THR A 140 -14.17 3.88 6.19
N ALA A 141 -14.46 3.20 5.09
CA ALA A 141 -15.50 2.17 5.04
C ALA A 141 -15.14 0.92 5.88
N THR A 142 -13.86 0.74 6.22
CA THR A 142 -13.36 -0.42 6.98
C THR A 142 -13.36 -0.22 8.49
N GLY A 143 -13.56 1.02 8.97
CA GLY A 143 -13.41 1.39 10.38
C GLY A 143 -11.96 1.67 10.79
N ARG A 144 -10.99 1.69 9.86
CA ARG A 144 -9.64 2.18 10.12
C ARG A 144 -9.67 3.69 10.35
N LEU A 145 -8.71 4.20 11.12
CA LEU A 145 -8.45 5.63 11.21
C LEU A 145 -7.90 6.15 9.88
N SER A 146 -8.16 7.40 9.57
CA SER A 146 -7.46 8.14 8.53
C SER A 146 -6.80 9.39 9.12
N SER A 147 -5.74 9.87 8.49
CA SER A 147 -5.00 11.06 8.88
C SER A 147 -5.08 12.08 7.75
N THR A 148 -5.42 13.33 8.11
CA THR A 148 -5.57 14.44 7.15
C THR A 148 -4.97 15.71 7.69
N GLU A 149 -4.59 16.63 6.82
CA GLU A 149 -4.08 17.96 7.15
C GLU A 149 -2.90 17.97 8.11
N PRO A 150 -1.78 17.29 7.76
CA PRO A 150 -1.51 16.47 6.58
C PRO A 150 -1.77 14.99 6.81
N ASN A 151 -1.80 14.18 5.73
CA ASN A 151 -1.82 12.72 5.86
C ASN A 151 -0.42 12.19 6.25
N LEU A 152 -0.25 11.75 7.49
CA LEU A 152 1.00 11.17 8.00
C LEU A 152 1.03 9.64 7.93
N GLN A 153 -0.04 8.98 7.47
CA GLN A 153 -0.11 7.52 7.36
C GLN A 153 0.46 6.95 6.05
N ASN A 154 0.81 7.81 5.10
CA ASN A 154 1.33 7.41 3.79
C ASN A 154 2.78 7.81 3.54
N ILE A 155 3.56 8.01 4.60
CA ILE A 155 5.01 8.30 4.52
C ILE A 155 5.70 7.18 3.73
N PRO A 156 6.42 7.50 2.64
CA PRO A 156 6.96 6.50 1.73
C PRO A 156 8.06 5.64 2.37
N MET A 157 8.08 4.35 1.98
CA MET A 157 9.02 3.34 2.50
C MET A 157 9.83 2.64 1.40
N ARG A 158 9.34 2.61 0.16
CA ARG A 158 9.90 1.76 -0.90
C ARG A 158 11.14 2.38 -1.55
N MET A 159 11.08 3.65 -1.89
CA MET A 159 12.19 4.38 -2.52
C MET A 159 13.17 4.87 -1.45
N GLU A 160 14.47 4.80 -1.73
CA GLU A 160 15.51 5.27 -0.80
C GLU A 160 15.33 6.76 -0.46
N LEU A 161 15.18 7.61 -1.47
CA LEU A 161 14.90 9.03 -1.27
C LEU A 161 13.59 9.25 -0.51
N GLY A 162 12.56 8.42 -0.77
CA GLY A 162 11.31 8.47 0.00
C GLY A 162 11.50 8.16 1.49
N ARG A 163 12.37 7.19 1.82
CA ARG A 163 12.67 6.87 3.23
C ARG A 163 13.41 7.97 3.98
N ARG A 164 14.14 8.83 3.28
CA ARG A 164 14.89 9.94 3.91
C ARG A 164 13.99 10.92 4.64
N ILE A 165 12.75 11.10 4.20
CA ILE A 165 11.77 11.98 4.88
C ILE A 165 11.59 11.60 6.36
N ARG A 166 11.76 10.34 6.73
CA ARG A 166 11.62 9.88 8.12
C ARG A 166 12.61 10.52 9.08
N LYS A 167 13.76 10.96 8.59
CA LYS A 167 14.77 11.66 9.38
C LYS A 167 14.33 13.05 9.84
N VAL A 168 13.35 13.62 9.19
CA VAL A 168 12.74 14.90 9.53
C VAL A 168 11.99 14.81 10.86
N PHE A 169 11.37 13.66 11.15
CA PHE A 169 10.64 13.41 12.38
C PHE A 169 11.61 12.98 13.48
N VAL A 170 11.56 13.66 14.60
CA VAL A 170 12.47 13.43 15.73
C VAL A 170 11.67 13.32 17.03
N PRO A 171 12.16 12.55 18.03
CA PRO A 171 11.58 12.58 19.36
C PRO A 171 11.97 13.85 20.10
N ASP A 172 11.27 14.18 21.17
CA ASP A 172 11.67 15.22 22.10
C ASP A 172 12.99 14.89 22.79
N GLU A 173 13.61 15.91 23.42
CA GLU A 173 14.84 15.74 24.17
C GLU A 173 14.64 14.69 25.29
N ASN A 174 15.59 13.78 25.42
CA ASN A 174 15.54 12.64 26.33
C ASN A 174 14.41 11.62 26.05
N CYS A 175 13.79 11.68 24.89
CA CYS A 175 12.79 10.71 24.41
C CYS A 175 13.34 9.85 23.29
N ILE A 176 12.69 8.71 23.04
CA ILE A 176 12.95 7.84 21.90
C ILE A 176 11.61 7.48 21.24
N PHE A 177 11.63 7.26 19.93
CA PHE A 177 10.50 6.63 19.27
C PHE A 177 10.38 5.17 19.70
N MET A 178 9.17 4.75 20.00
CA MET A 178 8.81 3.36 20.22
C MET A 178 7.79 2.95 19.16
N ASP A 179 8.13 1.92 18.40
CA ASP A 179 7.23 1.31 17.40
C ASP A 179 6.81 -0.07 17.90
N ALA A 180 5.51 -0.33 17.92
CA ALA A 180 4.94 -1.62 18.29
C ALA A 180 3.83 -1.98 17.31
N ASP A 181 3.97 -3.10 16.63
CA ASP A 181 3.00 -3.61 15.67
C ASP A 181 2.59 -5.05 15.99
N TYR A 182 1.35 -5.39 15.68
CA TYR A 182 0.86 -6.75 15.82
C TYR A 182 1.40 -7.64 14.69
N SER A 183 2.06 -8.73 15.05
CA SER A 183 2.51 -9.70 14.06
C SER A 183 1.32 -10.37 13.37
N GLN A 184 1.12 -10.04 12.09
CA GLN A 184 0.16 -10.69 11.18
C GLN A 184 -1.28 -10.73 11.72
N ILE A 185 -1.74 -9.63 12.34
CA ILE A 185 -3.04 -9.58 13.04
C ILE A 185 -4.21 -9.99 12.15
N GLU A 186 -4.24 -9.59 10.88
CA GLU A 186 -5.33 -9.93 9.96
C GLU A 186 -5.46 -11.43 9.75
N LEU A 187 -4.35 -12.14 9.59
CA LEU A 187 -4.36 -13.61 9.43
C LEU A 187 -4.74 -14.33 10.74
N ARG A 188 -4.32 -13.79 11.88
CA ARG A 188 -4.73 -14.34 13.21
C ARG A 188 -6.23 -14.15 13.44
N VAL A 189 -6.77 -12.99 13.06
CA VAL A 189 -8.21 -12.73 13.11
C VAL A 189 -8.96 -13.64 12.13
N LEU A 190 -8.43 -13.84 10.91
CA LEU A 190 -9.01 -14.77 9.95
C LEU A 190 -9.04 -16.21 10.50
N ALA A 191 -7.95 -16.68 11.10
CA ALA A 191 -7.89 -17.99 11.74
C ALA A 191 -8.97 -18.14 12.83
N HIS A 192 -9.08 -17.16 13.70
CA HIS A 192 -10.07 -17.14 14.78
C HIS A 192 -11.51 -17.14 14.26
N MET A 193 -11.82 -16.26 13.31
CA MET A 193 -13.19 -16.11 12.79
C MET A 193 -13.63 -17.28 11.89
N SER A 194 -12.71 -17.84 11.11
CA SER A 194 -13.01 -19.01 10.25
C SER A 194 -13.10 -20.31 11.03
N GLY A 195 -12.43 -20.39 12.19
CA GLY A 195 -12.29 -21.63 12.94
C GLY A 195 -11.47 -22.69 12.20
N ASP A 196 -10.67 -22.30 11.20
CA ASP A 196 -9.84 -23.25 10.45
C ASP A 196 -8.74 -23.84 11.35
N GLU A 197 -8.87 -25.12 11.64
CA GLU A 197 -7.99 -25.83 12.60
C GLU A 197 -6.54 -25.83 12.16
N GLN A 198 -6.26 -25.96 10.85
CA GLN A 198 -4.88 -26.01 10.35
C GLN A 198 -4.21 -24.64 10.49
N LEU A 199 -4.93 -23.56 10.20
CA LEU A 199 -4.39 -22.21 10.36
C LEU A 199 -4.20 -21.87 11.85
N ILE A 200 -5.13 -22.27 12.71
CA ILE A 200 -5.03 -22.07 14.17
C ILE A 200 -3.81 -22.81 14.74
N GLU A 201 -3.62 -24.08 14.38
CA GLU A 201 -2.46 -24.87 14.84
C GLU A 201 -1.14 -24.30 14.35
N ALA A 202 -1.06 -23.82 13.10
CA ALA A 202 0.13 -23.15 12.58
C ALA A 202 0.55 -21.95 13.45
N TYR A 203 -0.43 -21.16 13.91
CA TYR A 203 -0.15 -20.04 14.81
C TYR A 203 0.19 -20.44 16.25
N LYS A 204 -0.32 -21.56 16.75
CA LYS A 204 0.05 -22.08 18.07
C LYS A 204 1.48 -22.62 18.13
N MET A 205 1.99 -23.15 17.01
CA MET A 205 3.35 -23.64 16.90
C MET A 205 4.39 -22.52 16.79
N ASP A 206 3.96 -21.26 16.68
CA ASP A 206 4.82 -20.07 16.50
C ASP A 206 5.77 -20.17 15.29
N GLU A 207 5.34 -20.90 14.27
CA GLU A 207 6.10 -21.10 13.04
C GLU A 207 5.80 -19.99 12.01
N ASP A 208 6.66 -19.88 11.00
CA ASP A 208 6.47 -18.94 9.89
C ASP A 208 5.29 -19.37 9.01
N ILE A 209 4.13 -18.74 9.21
CA ILE A 209 2.90 -19.05 8.47
C ILE A 209 3.07 -18.96 6.95
N HIS A 210 3.90 -18.04 6.46
CA HIS A 210 4.14 -17.92 5.03
C HIS A 210 4.97 -19.10 4.50
N ARG A 211 5.88 -19.60 5.30
CA ARG A 211 6.66 -20.80 4.96
C ARG A 211 5.80 -22.06 5.02
N ILE A 212 4.94 -22.20 6.03
CA ILE A 212 3.95 -23.27 6.11
C ILE A 212 3.04 -23.27 4.88
N THR A 213 2.47 -22.11 4.57
CA THR A 213 1.60 -21.96 3.39
C THR A 213 2.36 -22.31 2.10
N ALA A 214 3.60 -21.86 1.96
CA ALA A 214 4.44 -22.19 0.82
C ALA A 214 4.67 -23.71 0.69
N SER A 215 5.03 -24.36 1.79
CA SER A 215 5.21 -25.82 1.84
C SER A 215 3.96 -26.57 1.33
N LYS A 216 2.77 -26.13 1.75
CA LYS A 216 1.50 -26.74 1.38
C LYS A 216 1.10 -26.44 -0.07
N VAL A 217 1.13 -25.16 -0.46
CA VAL A 217 0.67 -24.69 -1.79
C VAL A 217 1.59 -25.14 -2.91
N PHE A 218 2.91 -25.21 -2.66
CA PHE A 218 3.90 -25.61 -3.66
C PHE A 218 4.35 -27.08 -3.51
N HIS A 219 3.77 -27.82 -2.56
CA HIS A 219 4.13 -29.23 -2.28
C HIS A 219 5.64 -29.43 -2.06
N THR A 220 6.27 -28.48 -1.36
CA THR A 220 7.71 -28.47 -1.05
C THR A 220 7.90 -28.78 0.44
N PRO A 221 8.84 -29.65 0.85
CA PRO A 221 9.17 -29.83 2.27
C PRO A 221 9.48 -28.49 2.94
N PHE A 222 9.06 -28.34 4.21
CA PHE A 222 9.15 -27.05 4.93
C PHE A 222 10.59 -26.48 4.93
N GLU A 223 11.59 -27.33 5.12
CA GLU A 223 13.00 -26.95 5.15
C GLU A 223 13.55 -26.54 3.78
N GLU A 224 12.93 -27.04 2.70
CA GLU A 224 13.34 -26.79 1.32
C GLU A 224 12.60 -25.60 0.67
N VAL A 225 11.66 -24.98 1.39
CA VAL A 225 10.93 -23.81 0.89
C VAL A 225 11.90 -22.66 0.61
N THR A 226 11.93 -22.24 -0.66
CA THR A 226 12.76 -21.12 -1.10
C THR A 226 12.20 -19.77 -0.67
N ASP A 227 13.04 -18.73 -0.63
CA ASP A 227 12.60 -17.35 -0.34
C ASP A 227 11.59 -16.86 -1.36
N LEU A 228 11.69 -17.28 -2.61
CA LEU A 228 10.72 -16.95 -3.65
C LEU A 228 9.35 -17.58 -3.36
N GLN A 229 9.31 -18.85 -3.02
CA GLN A 229 8.07 -19.56 -2.66
C GLN A 229 7.43 -18.93 -1.42
N ARG A 230 8.24 -18.64 -0.38
CA ARG A 230 7.77 -17.96 0.82
C ARG A 230 7.17 -16.59 0.51
N ARG A 231 7.83 -15.80 -0.35
CA ARG A 231 7.32 -14.48 -0.80
C ARG A 231 6.01 -14.61 -1.59
N ASN A 232 5.92 -15.59 -2.47
CA ASN A 232 4.70 -15.85 -3.23
C ASN A 232 3.55 -16.29 -2.31
N ALA A 233 3.82 -17.19 -1.36
CA ALA A 233 2.84 -17.60 -0.36
C ALA A 233 2.39 -16.43 0.52
N LYS A 234 3.28 -15.50 0.85
CA LYS A 234 2.92 -14.26 1.55
C LYS A 234 1.92 -13.42 0.74
N ALA A 235 2.14 -13.29 -0.57
CA ALA A 235 1.19 -12.58 -1.45
C ALA A 235 -0.15 -13.31 -1.54
N VAL A 236 -0.16 -14.65 -1.57
CA VAL A 236 -1.40 -15.45 -1.53
C VAL A 236 -2.12 -15.24 -0.19
N ASN A 237 -1.45 -15.38 0.94
CA ASN A 237 -2.03 -15.20 2.27
C ASN A 237 -2.73 -13.85 2.42
N PHE A 238 -2.04 -12.75 2.08
CA PHE A 238 -2.62 -11.41 2.15
C PHE A 238 -3.68 -11.21 1.07
N GLY A 239 -3.45 -11.72 -0.13
CA GLY A 239 -4.41 -11.64 -1.22
C GLY A 239 -5.76 -12.24 -0.85
N ILE A 240 -5.77 -13.41 -0.22
CA ILE A 240 -7.00 -14.07 0.24
C ILE A 240 -7.76 -13.21 1.28
N VAL A 241 -7.05 -12.63 2.25
CA VAL A 241 -7.66 -11.73 3.26
C VAL A 241 -8.35 -10.54 2.59
N TYR A 242 -7.74 -10.00 1.54
CA TYR A 242 -8.25 -8.82 0.84
C TYR A 242 -9.13 -9.16 -0.38
N GLY A 243 -9.45 -10.43 -0.60
CA GLY A 243 -10.33 -10.87 -1.68
C GLY A 243 -9.73 -10.73 -3.08
N ILE A 244 -8.42 -10.98 -3.21
CA ILE A 244 -7.72 -10.86 -4.50
C ILE A 244 -8.29 -11.85 -5.52
N SER A 245 -8.43 -11.40 -6.77
CA SER A 245 -8.74 -12.28 -7.90
C SER A 245 -7.48 -12.98 -8.43
N SER A 246 -7.67 -14.09 -9.16
CA SER A 246 -6.54 -14.76 -9.85
C SER A 246 -5.83 -13.83 -10.84
N PHE A 247 -6.53 -12.89 -11.44
CA PHE A 247 -5.94 -11.85 -12.28
C PHE A 247 -5.06 -10.89 -11.44
N GLY A 248 -5.57 -10.37 -10.33
CA GLY A 248 -4.79 -9.49 -9.44
C GLY A 248 -3.52 -10.18 -8.93
N LEU A 249 -3.65 -11.42 -8.44
CA LEU A 249 -2.51 -12.19 -7.96
C LEU A 249 -1.48 -12.48 -9.08
N SER A 250 -1.94 -12.73 -10.30
CA SER A 250 -1.04 -12.95 -11.45
C SER A 250 -0.21 -11.71 -11.77
N GLN A 251 -0.79 -10.52 -11.64
CA GLN A 251 -0.06 -9.25 -11.83
C GLN A 251 0.97 -9.03 -10.70
N ASP A 252 0.57 -9.25 -9.44
CA ASP A 252 1.45 -9.07 -8.28
C ASP A 252 2.68 -9.99 -8.30
N LEU A 253 2.50 -11.21 -8.77
CA LEU A 253 3.55 -12.22 -8.81
C LEU A 253 4.27 -12.32 -10.17
N SER A 254 3.80 -11.60 -11.18
CA SER A 254 4.30 -11.70 -12.57
C SER A 254 4.26 -13.14 -13.12
N ILE A 255 3.15 -13.85 -12.85
CA ILE A 255 2.87 -15.21 -13.32
C ILE A 255 1.62 -15.26 -14.19
N SER A 256 1.33 -16.40 -14.79
CA SER A 256 0.09 -16.57 -15.55
C SER A 256 -1.15 -16.58 -14.63
N THR A 257 -2.29 -16.12 -15.14
CA THR A 257 -3.56 -16.17 -14.40
C THR A 257 -3.95 -17.61 -14.04
N LYS A 258 -3.55 -18.59 -14.86
CA LYS A 258 -3.77 -20.02 -14.59
C LYS A 258 -2.98 -20.50 -13.37
N GLU A 259 -1.71 -20.11 -13.27
CA GLU A 259 -0.87 -20.43 -12.11
C GLU A 259 -1.39 -19.74 -10.85
N ALA A 260 -1.72 -18.45 -10.93
CA ALA A 260 -2.30 -17.72 -9.80
C ALA A 260 -3.60 -18.37 -9.30
N LYS A 261 -4.46 -18.82 -10.23
CA LYS A 261 -5.65 -19.59 -9.88
C LYS A 261 -5.30 -20.90 -9.18
N GLY A 262 -4.31 -21.61 -9.68
CA GLY A 262 -3.80 -22.84 -9.04
C GLY A 262 -3.35 -22.61 -7.60
N TYR A 263 -2.63 -21.53 -7.33
CA TYR A 263 -2.21 -21.18 -5.96
C TYR A 263 -3.39 -20.87 -5.03
N ILE A 264 -4.40 -20.15 -5.52
CA ILE A 264 -5.64 -19.87 -4.76
C ILE A 264 -6.40 -21.18 -4.47
N ASP A 265 -6.55 -22.05 -5.47
CA ASP A 265 -7.24 -23.32 -5.33
C ASP A 265 -6.55 -24.23 -4.31
N GLU A 266 -5.20 -24.34 -4.35
CA GLU A 266 -4.42 -25.11 -3.37
C GLU A 266 -4.47 -24.52 -1.97
N TYR A 267 -4.48 -23.18 -1.86
CA TYR A 267 -4.68 -22.50 -0.59
C TYR A 267 -6.01 -22.90 0.06
N PHE A 268 -7.11 -22.87 -0.70
CA PHE A 268 -8.42 -23.25 -0.16
C PHE A 268 -8.59 -24.76 0.09
N LYS A 269 -7.84 -25.61 -0.59
CA LYS A 269 -7.74 -27.04 -0.24
C LYS A 269 -7.00 -27.23 1.09
N THR A 270 -5.94 -26.45 1.32
CA THR A 270 -5.16 -26.47 2.55
C THR A 270 -5.97 -25.94 3.73
N TYR A 271 -6.73 -24.86 3.52
CA TYR A 271 -7.50 -24.15 4.54
C TYR A 271 -8.99 -24.10 4.16
N PRO A 272 -9.71 -25.24 4.19
CA PRO A 272 -11.12 -25.31 3.72
C PRO A 272 -12.07 -24.50 4.60
N GLY A 273 -11.76 -24.33 5.89
CA GLY A 273 -12.53 -23.49 6.81
C GLY A 273 -12.56 -22.03 6.38
N ILE A 274 -11.46 -21.53 5.84
CA ILE A 274 -11.37 -20.15 5.32
C ILE A 274 -12.30 -19.96 4.14
N LYS A 275 -12.31 -20.91 3.18
CA LYS A 275 -13.21 -20.84 2.01
C LYS A 275 -14.67 -20.79 2.44
N THR A 276 -15.07 -21.70 3.32
CA THR A 276 -16.43 -21.76 3.86
C THR A 276 -16.82 -20.46 4.58
N PHE A 277 -15.90 -19.92 5.38
CA PHE A 277 -16.12 -18.67 6.11
C PHE A 277 -16.30 -17.48 5.17
N LEU A 278 -15.42 -17.33 4.16
CA LEU A 278 -15.52 -16.21 3.21
C LEU A 278 -16.80 -16.27 2.38
N ASP A 279 -17.19 -17.45 1.91
CA ASP A 279 -18.44 -17.65 1.16
C ASP A 279 -19.66 -17.29 2.04
N LYS A 280 -19.61 -17.67 3.32
CA LYS A 280 -20.64 -17.32 4.30
C LYS A 280 -20.71 -15.82 4.54
N LEU A 281 -19.58 -15.13 4.68
CA LEU A 281 -19.57 -13.66 4.84
C LEU A 281 -20.26 -12.96 3.69
N VAL A 282 -20.03 -13.40 2.44
CA VAL A 282 -20.68 -12.84 1.26
C VAL A 282 -22.18 -13.14 1.26
N SER A 283 -22.56 -14.37 1.57
CA SER A 283 -23.97 -14.77 1.65
C SER A 283 -24.72 -13.98 2.73
N ASP A 284 -24.15 -13.91 3.92
CA ASP A 284 -24.72 -13.16 5.07
C ASP A 284 -24.87 -11.67 4.74
N ALA A 285 -23.86 -11.08 4.08
CA ALA A 285 -23.88 -9.67 3.70
C ALA A 285 -24.97 -9.38 2.64
N LYS A 286 -25.19 -10.28 1.68
CA LYS A 286 -26.29 -10.18 0.72
C LYS A 286 -27.65 -10.24 1.39
N GLU A 287 -27.82 -11.14 2.35
CA GLU A 287 -29.09 -11.32 3.08
C GLU A 287 -29.37 -10.13 4.00
N LYS A 288 -28.38 -9.76 4.83
CA LYS A 288 -28.54 -8.72 5.87
C LYS A 288 -28.42 -7.30 5.33
N GLY A 289 -27.75 -7.11 4.19
CA GLY A 289 -27.43 -5.79 3.62
C GLY A 289 -26.27 -5.07 4.32
N TYR A 290 -25.54 -5.77 5.20
CA TYR A 290 -24.34 -5.25 5.87
C TYR A 290 -23.37 -6.38 6.25
N CYS A 291 -22.08 -6.04 6.39
CA CYS A 291 -21.11 -6.89 7.10
C CYS A 291 -20.86 -6.36 8.50
N GLU A 292 -20.43 -7.26 9.39
CA GLU A 292 -20.20 -6.95 10.80
C GLU A 292 -18.84 -7.49 11.27
N SER A 293 -18.08 -6.66 11.99
CA SER A 293 -16.81 -7.05 12.61
C SER A 293 -17.03 -7.79 13.91
N MET A 294 -15.96 -8.38 14.48
CA MET A 294 -15.98 -9.09 15.78
C MET A 294 -16.53 -8.25 16.94
N PHE A 295 -16.35 -6.93 16.88
CA PHE A 295 -16.80 -6.00 17.90
C PHE A 295 -18.13 -5.31 17.58
N GLY A 296 -18.87 -5.80 16.56
CA GLY A 296 -20.19 -5.29 16.21
C GLY A 296 -20.18 -4.02 15.37
N ARG A 297 -19.06 -3.66 14.74
CA ARG A 297 -19.04 -2.58 13.74
C ARG A 297 -19.72 -3.07 12.48
N ARG A 298 -20.71 -2.32 12.00
CA ARG A 298 -21.46 -2.64 10.79
C ARG A 298 -21.11 -1.71 9.65
N ARG A 299 -20.88 -2.31 8.48
CA ARG A 299 -20.74 -1.60 7.21
C ARG A 299 -21.90 -1.99 6.29
N PRO A 300 -22.78 -1.05 5.91
CA PRO A 300 -23.77 -1.30 4.88
C PRO A 300 -23.10 -1.63 3.54
N VAL A 301 -23.67 -2.59 2.79
CA VAL A 301 -23.17 -3.03 1.47
C VAL A 301 -24.33 -3.04 0.45
N PRO A 302 -24.90 -1.86 0.13
CA PRO A 302 -26.05 -1.76 -0.77
C PRO A 302 -25.71 -2.24 -2.18
N GLU A 303 -24.45 -2.24 -2.57
CA GLU A 303 -23.95 -2.70 -3.87
C GLU A 303 -24.03 -4.23 -4.08
N LEU A 304 -24.29 -4.99 -3.02
CA LEU A 304 -24.47 -6.46 -3.11
C LEU A 304 -25.93 -6.92 -3.31
N LYS A 305 -26.86 -5.96 -3.41
CA LYS A 305 -28.28 -6.25 -3.65
C LYS A 305 -28.58 -6.45 -5.13
#